data_1f43e06d3c25fcf17022107ccf73cffb
#
_entry.id   1f43e06d3c25fcf17022107ccf73cffb
#
_cell.length_a   1.000
_cell.length_b   1.000
_cell.length_c   1.000
_cell.angle_alpha   90.00
_cell.angle_beta   90.00
_cell.angle_gamma   90.00
#
_symmetry.space_group_name_H-M   'P 1'
#
loop_
_entity.id
_entity.type
_entity.pdbx_description
1 polymer ?
#
loop_
_entity_poly.entity_id
_entity_poly.type
_entity_poly.pdbx_seq_one_letter_code
_entity_poly.pdbx_strand_id
1 'polypeptide(L)'
;MALLFRLSVRRGFSNGTAFSSSITPSSLLQPQFLLPTLSASKLSFTSSSSSSASSSSTPSFTLSRKEDFWAKNRRLNRPVSPHLTIYKPQVTSLLSLSHRATGLALSALISGFSIGMLAVPGSYPHYLELVQSLAFGPVIIFGAKFVLALPFTYHLCNGVRHLVWDLGYGFTLRTLYQTGYAVVGISLILAVIAAAL
;
A
#
# COMPACT_ATOMS: atom_id res chain seq x y z
N MET A 1 -23.48 -43.76 -17.04
CA MET A 1 -24.70 -43.14 -16.57
C MET A 1 -24.49 -41.64 -16.58
N ALA A 2 -24.89 -40.96 -17.63
CA ALA A 2 -24.69 -39.52 -17.84
C ALA A 2 -25.98 -38.79 -17.47
N LEU A 3 -25.94 -37.94 -16.46
CA LEU A 3 -27.08 -37.07 -16.08
C LEU A 3 -26.81 -35.66 -16.59
N LEU A 4 -27.53 -35.36 -17.69
CA LEU A 4 -27.61 -34.04 -18.31
C LEU A 4 -28.47 -33.11 -17.44
N PHE A 5 -27.88 -32.08 -16.88
CA PHE A 5 -28.61 -30.97 -16.26
C PHE A 5 -28.84 -29.88 -17.30
N ARG A 6 -30.05 -29.83 -17.80
CA ARG A 6 -30.57 -28.78 -18.71
C ARG A 6 -31.07 -27.62 -17.84
N LEU A 7 -30.38 -26.50 -17.80
CA LEU A 7 -30.89 -25.25 -17.25
C LEU A 7 -31.68 -24.49 -18.32
N SER A 8 -33.00 -24.45 -18.11
CA SER A 8 -33.96 -23.69 -18.90
C SER A 8 -33.91 -22.21 -18.51
N VAL A 9 -33.43 -21.36 -19.40
CA VAL A 9 -33.53 -19.90 -19.29
C VAL A 9 -34.90 -19.47 -19.79
N ARG A 10 -35.82 -19.12 -18.89
CA ARG A 10 -37.08 -18.43 -19.21
C ARG A 10 -36.79 -16.94 -19.45
N ARG A 11 -36.93 -16.53 -20.69
CA ARG A 11 -37.09 -15.11 -21.07
C ARG A 11 -38.50 -14.67 -20.75
N GLY A 12 -38.65 -13.78 -19.75
CA GLY A 12 -39.86 -13.02 -19.53
C GLY A 12 -39.74 -11.66 -20.21
N PHE A 13 -40.48 -11.49 -21.31
CA PHE A 13 -40.74 -10.18 -21.93
C PHE A 13 -41.92 -9.56 -21.16
N SER A 14 -41.76 -8.37 -20.61
CA SER A 14 -42.89 -7.56 -20.12
C SER A 14 -42.66 -6.10 -20.51
N ASN A 15 -43.69 -5.60 -21.17
CA ASN A 15 -43.84 -4.29 -21.81
C ASN A 15 -43.67 -3.09 -20.85
N GLY A 16 -43.07 -2.09 -21.40
CA GLY A 16 -43.29 -0.68 -21.50
C GLY A 16 -44.06 0.07 -20.42
N THR A 17 -43.37 1.07 -19.87
CA THR A 17 -43.92 2.43 -19.69
C THR A 17 -42.76 3.40 -19.79
N ALA A 18 -42.82 4.25 -20.80
CA ALA A 18 -41.94 5.39 -20.99
C ALA A 18 -42.21 6.40 -19.90
N PHE A 19 -41.24 6.59 -18.98
CA PHE A 19 -41.18 7.75 -18.10
C PHE A 19 -40.13 8.70 -18.62
N SER A 20 -40.59 9.69 -19.42
CA SER A 20 -39.79 10.81 -19.86
C SER A 20 -39.61 11.77 -18.66
N SER A 21 -38.46 11.73 -18.00
CA SER A 21 -38.02 12.80 -17.10
C SER A 21 -36.81 13.49 -17.73
N SER A 22 -37.09 14.70 -18.24
CA SER A 22 -36.10 15.68 -18.65
C SER A 22 -35.25 16.06 -17.47
N ILE A 23 -34.05 15.50 -17.35
CA ILE A 23 -33.03 15.94 -16.40
C ILE A 23 -32.23 17.03 -17.10
N THR A 24 -32.48 18.27 -16.74
CA THR A 24 -31.59 19.41 -17.01
C THR A 24 -30.24 19.16 -16.31
N PRO A 25 -29.10 19.35 -16.98
CA PRO A 25 -27.81 19.23 -16.32
C PRO A 25 -27.62 20.44 -15.42
N SER A 26 -27.81 20.25 -14.12
CA SER A 26 -27.42 21.23 -13.11
C SER A 26 -25.90 21.36 -13.11
N SER A 27 -25.47 22.58 -13.33
CA SER A 27 -24.14 23.16 -13.22
C SER A 27 -23.20 22.40 -12.26
N LEU A 28 -22.15 21.83 -12.85
CA LEU A 28 -20.94 21.39 -12.18
C LEU A 28 -20.34 22.60 -11.42
N LEU A 29 -20.47 22.61 -10.12
CA LEU A 29 -19.70 23.50 -9.23
C LEU A 29 -18.23 23.05 -9.31
N GLN A 30 -17.47 23.69 -10.19
CA GLN A 30 -16.02 23.67 -10.14
C GLN A 30 -15.59 24.39 -8.83
N PRO A 31 -14.72 23.80 -8.00
CA PRO A 31 -14.07 24.56 -6.95
C PRO A 31 -13.15 25.59 -7.62
N GLN A 32 -13.56 26.87 -7.55
CA GLN A 32 -12.72 28.00 -7.93
C GLN A 32 -11.59 28.10 -6.92
N PHE A 33 -10.41 27.60 -7.29
CA PHE A 33 -9.17 27.95 -6.61
C PHE A 33 -8.92 29.43 -6.85
N LEU A 34 -9.26 30.26 -5.87
CA LEU A 34 -8.88 31.67 -5.83
C LEU A 34 -7.37 31.77 -5.67
N LEU A 35 -6.67 31.87 -6.77
CA LEU A 35 -5.30 32.38 -6.81
C LEU A 35 -5.37 33.88 -6.44
N PRO A 36 -4.62 34.36 -5.45
CA PRO A 36 -4.51 35.78 -5.21
C PRO A 36 -3.78 36.41 -6.39
N THR A 37 -4.49 37.21 -7.18
CA THR A 37 -3.92 38.10 -8.18
C THR A 37 -3.04 39.11 -7.49
N LEU A 38 -1.72 38.93 -7.57
CA LEU A 38 -0.75 39.97 -7.23
C LEU A 38 -0.94 41.15 -8.18
N SER A 39 -1.57 42.19 -7.66
CA SER A 39 -1.65 43.47 -8.31
C SER A 39 -0.24 44.00 -8.56
N ALA A 40 0.13 44.07 -9.83
CA ALA A 40 1.34 44.75 -10.26
C ALA A 40 1.17 46.25 -10.02
N SER A 41 1.62 46.74 -8.87
CA SER A 41 1.80 48.17 -8.64
C SER A 41 2.93 48.65 -9.57
N LYS A 42 2.54 49.46 -10.55
CA LYS A 42 3.48 50.19 -11.41
C LYS A 42 4.27 51.15 -10.52
N LEU A 43 5.51 50.82 -10.22
CA LEU A 43 6.52 51.73 -9.72
C LEU A 43 6.93 52.65 -10.86
N SER A 44 6.37 53.86 -10.90
CA SER A 44 6.81 54.96 -11.75
C SER A 44 8.19 55.43 -11.27
N PHE A 45 9.19 55.18 -12.03
CA PHE A 45 10.54 55.70 -11.82
C PHE A 45 10.60 57.14 -12.31
N THR A 46 10.59 58.12 -11.41
CA THR A 46 10.93 59.51 -11.71
C THR A 46 12.45 59.67 -11.62
N SER A 47 13.09 59.85 -12.75
CA SER A 47 14.47 60.23 -12.82
C SER A 47 14.69 61.67 -12.47
N SER A 48 15.18 61.98 -11.28
CA SER A 48 15.75 63.27 -10.93
C SER A 48 17.28 63.15 -10.98
N SER A 49 17.87 63.78 -11.99
CA SER A 49 19.29 63.98 -12.16
C SER A 49 19.81 65.02 -11.19
N SER A 50 20.60 64.65 -10.19
CA SER A 50 21.51 65.57 -9.51
C SER A 50 22.87 64.87 -9.33
N SER A 51 23.86 65.46 -10.03
CA SER A 51 25.25 65.10 -9.98
C SER A 51 25.88 65.46 -8.63
N SER A 52 26.41 64.49 -7.90
CA SER A 52 27.51 64.68 -6.97
C SER A 52 28.26 63.38 -6.78
N ALA A 53 29.56 63.45 -7.12
CA ALA A 53 30.51 62.37 -7.02
C ALA A 53 30.78 61.98 -5.58
N SER A 54 30.61 60.74 -5.25
CA SER A 54 31.24 60.09 -4.10
C SER A 54 31.27 58.58 -4.31
N SER A 55 32.45 58.04 -4.13
CA SER A 55 32.91 56.64 -4.10
C SER A 55 31.82 55.55 -4.14
N SER A 56 31.73 54.87 -5.28
CA SER A 56 30.83 53.75 -5.52
C SER A 56 31.34 52.49 -4.83
N SER A 57 30.80 52.19 -3.65
CA SER A 57 30.65 50.79 -3.26
C SER A 57 29.37 50.27 -3.92
N THR A 58 29.49 49.66 -5.09
CA THR A 58 28.44 48.90 -5.74
C THR A 58 28.02 47.79 -4.80
N PRO A 59 26.75 47.73 -4.32
CA PRO A 59 26.28 46.53 -3.66
C PRO A 59 26.27 45.44 -4.76
N SER A 60 27.26 44.56 -4.74
CA SER A 60 27.22 43.33 -5.51
C SER A 60 26.01 42.54 -5.01
N PHE A 61 24.93 42.63 -5.77
CA PHE A 61 23.78 41.73 -5.60
C PHE A 61 24.26 40.33 -5.98
N THR A 62 24.93 39.66 -5.03
CA THR A 62 25.21 38.25 -5.12
C THR A 62 23.85 37.55 -5.13
N LEU A 63 23.42 37.14 -6.34
CA LEU A 63 22.36 36.15 -6.49
C LEU A 63 22.71 35.01 -5.55
N SER A 64 22.07 34.96 -4.38
CA SER A 64 22.25 33.87 -3.43
C SER A 64 21.93 32.59 -4.19
N ARG A 65 23.00 31.91 -4.61
CA ARG A 65 22.90 30.60 -5.27
C ARG A 65 22.04 29.74 -4.34
N LYS A 66 20.85 29.34 -4.81
CA LYS A 66 19.98 28.47 -4.01
C LYS A 66 20.83 27.30 -3.51
N GLU A 67 20.99 27.23 -2.20
CA GLU A 67 21.72 26.17 -1.55
C GLU A 67 21.13 24.81 -2.00
N ASP A 68 22.00 23.89 -2.36
CA ASP A 68 21.58 22.54 -2.76
C ASP A 68 20.76 21.88 -1.65
N PHE A 69 19.70 21.15 -2.03
CA PHE A 69 18.78 20.48 -1.10
C PHE A 69 19.53 19.63 -0.06
N TRP A 70 20.48 18.84 -0.51
CA TRP A 70 21.23 17.96 0.36
C TRP A 70 22.19 18.72 1.28
N ALA A 71 22.83 19.77 0.78
CA ALA A 71 23.71 20.64 1.57
C ALA A 71 22.92 21.35 2.68
N LYS A 72 21.73 21.88 2.36
CA LYS A 72 20.83 22.50 3.33
C LYS A 72 20.38 21.53 4.41
N ASN A 73 19.96 20.32 4.04
CA ASN A 73 19.48 19.33 5.01
C ASN A 73 20.61 18.83 5.93
N ARG A 74 21.84 18.68 5.42
CA ARG A 74 23.02 18.35 6.23
C ARG A 74 23.36 19.47 7.20
N ARG A 75 23.36 20.73 6.75
CA ARG A 75 23.62 21.89 7.60
C ARG A 75 22.59 22.02 8.72
N LEU A 76 21.32 21.73 8.46
CA LEU A 76 20.23 21.76 9.43
C LEU A 76 20.15 20.48 10.28
N ASN A 77 21.06 19.55 10.07
CA ASN A 77 21.11 18.25 10.78
C ASN A 77 19.75 17.52 10.80
N ARG A 78 19.02 17.57 9.68
CA ARG A 78 17.72 16.90 9.55
C ARG A 78 17.93 15.41 9.35
N PRO A 79 17.16 14.53 10.05
CA PRO A 79 17.25 13.10 9.84
C PRO A 79 16.77 12.73 8.43
N VAL A 80 17.48 11.82 7.77
CA VAL A 80 17.11 11.30 6.45
C VAL A 80 16.11 10.16 6.63
N SER A 81 15.02 10.19 5.85
CA SER A 81 14.03 9.11 5.85
C SER A 81 14.49 7.98 4.89
N PRO A 82 14.31 6.69 5.28
CA PRO A 82 13.75 6.21 6.54
C PRO A 82 14.76 6.27 7.70
N HIS A 83 14.35 6.82 8.84
CA HIS A 83 15.22 6.94 10.03
C HIS A 83 14.69 6.04 11.14
N LEU A 84 15.05 4.77 11.09
CA LEU A 84 14.50 3.72 11.97
C LEU A 84 14.85 3.89 13.45
N THR A 85 15.93 4.63 13.77
CA THR A 85 16.35 4.86 15.16
C THR A 85 15.44 5.81 15.92
N ILE A 86 14.76 6.74 15.22
CA ILE A 86 13.83 7.72 15.81
C ILE A 86 12.37 7.40 15.54
N TYR A 87 12.07 6.43 14.65
CA TYR A 87 10.72 6.04 14.33
C TYR A 87 10.10 5.24 15.47
N LYS A 88 9.00 5.74 16.04
CA LYS A 88 8.26 5.00 17.07
C LYS A 88 7.27 4.04 16.38
N PRO A 89 7.49 2.71 16.50
CA PRO A 89 6.59 1.73 15.88
C PRO A 89 5.17 1.83 16.43
N GLN A 90 4.20 1.77 15.55
CA GLN A 90 2.79 1.70 15.88
C GLN A 90 2.23 0.36 15.41
N VAL A 91 1.24 -0.19 16.12
CA VAL A 91 0.64 -1.48 15.75
C VAL A 91 0.12 -1.46 14.31
N THR A 92 -0.50 -0.35 13.91
CA THR A 92 -1.04 -0.18 12.56
C THR A 92 0.02 -0.22 11.47
N SER A 93 1.16 0.45 11.68
CA SER A 93 2.27 0.44 10.73
C SER A 93 2.98 -0.92 10.69
N LEU A 94 3.12 -1.58 11.84
CA LEU A 94 3.71 -2.92 11.91
C LEU A 94 2.83 -3.96 11.19
N LEU A 95 1.52 -3.94 11.38
CA LEU A 95 0.62 -4.84 10.68
C LEU A 95 0.64 -4.62 9.15
N SER A 96 0.72 -3.38 8.71
CA SER A 96 0.86 -3.07 7.28
C SER A 96 2.19 -3.54 6.70
N LEU A 97 3.29 -3.35 7.44
CA LEU A 97 4.61 -3.83 7.04
C LEU A 97 4.64 -5.36 6.97
N SER A 98 4.12 -6.03 8.00
CA SER A 98 4.04 -7.50 8.04
C SER A 98 3.19 -8.06 6.91
N HIS A 99 2.09 -7.39 6.55
CA HIS A 99 1.27 -7.81 5.41
C HIS A 99 2.04 -7.77 4.09
N ARG A 100 2.81 -6.71 3.85
CA ARG A 100 3.67 -6.60 2.65
C ARG A 100 4.79 -7.64 2.66
N ALA A 101 5.43 -7.81 3.82
CA ALA A 101 6.51 -8.80 3.97
C ALA A 101 6.02 -10.24 3.74
N THR A 102 4.85 -10.60 4.31
CA THR A 102 4.26 -11.92 4.09
C THR A 102 3.82 -12.12 2.65
N GLY A 103 3.25 -11.09 1.98
CA GLY A 103 2.91 -11.16 0.56
C GLY A 103 4.12 -11.41 -0.33
N LEU A 104 5.21 -10.68 -0.10
CA LEU A 104 6.46 -10.88 -0.82
C LEU A 104 7.04 -12.27 -0.57
N ALA A 105 7.07 -12.73 0.69
CA ALA A 105 7.58 -14.04 1.05
C ALA A 105 6.77 -15.18 0.41
N LEU A 106 5.44 -15.09 0.42
CA LEU A 106 4.55 -16.07 -0.21
C LEU A 106 4.73 -16.10 -1.73
N SER A 107 4.85 -14.94 -2.37
CA SER A 107 5.12 -14.85 -3.81
C SER A 107 6.47 -15.49 -4.16
N ALA A 108 7.51 -15.18 -3.38
CA ALA A 108 8.84 -15.77 -3.57
C ALA A 108 8.84 -17.28 -3.35
N LEU A 109 8.12 -17.75 -2.32
CA LEU A 109 7.99 -19.18 -2.01
C LEU A 109 7.33 -19.95 -3.18
N ILE A 110 6.16 -19.46 -3.66
CA ILE A 110 5.42 -20.11 -4.73
C ILE A 110 6.21 -20.07 -6.04
N SER A 111 6.78 -18.91 -6.39
CA SER A 111 7.58 -18.77 -7.60
C SER A 111 8.86 -19.61 -7.55
N GLY A 112 9.55 -19.58 -6.42
CA GLY A 112 10.76 -20.37 -6.21
C GLY A 112 10.50 -21.88 -6.26
N PHE A 113 9.42 -22.34 -5.62
CA PHE A 113 9.00 -23.73 -5.69
C PHE A 113 8.65 -24.15 -7.14
N SER A 114 7.87 -23.33 -7.84
CA SER A 114 7.47 -23.63 -9.23
C SER A 114 8.67 -23.68 -10.17
N ILE A 115 9.59 -22.71 -10.08
CA ILE A 115 10.82 -22.68 -10.88
C ILE A 115 11.72 -23.86 -10.50
N GLY A 116 11.86 -24.16 -9.21
CA GLY A 116 12.61 -25.30 -8.72
C GLY A 116 12.10 -26.61 -9.31
N MET A 117 10.79 -26.84 -9.27
CA MET A 117 10.17 -28.06 -9.84
C MET A 117 10.32 -28.18 -11.35
N LEU A 118 10.44 -27.07 -12.07
CA LEU A 118 10.74 -27.08 -13.51
C LEU A 118 12.21 -27.35 -13.82
N ALA A 119 13.11 -26.90 -12.94
CA ALA A 119 14.56 -27.04 -13.14
C ALA A 119 15.13 -28.39 -12.72
N VAL A 120 14.47 -29.10 -11.80
CA VAL A 120 14.99 -30.37 -11.24
C VAL A 120 14.37 -31.56 -11.96
N PRO A 121 15.15 -32.55 -12.38
CA PRO A 121 14.62 -33.78 -12.99
C PRO A 121 13.87 -34.59 -11.94
N GLY A 122 12.66 -35.02 -12.25
CA GLY A 122 11.84 -35.84 -11.35
C GLY A 122 10.42 -35.30 -11.15
N SER A 123 9.62 -36.12 -10.49
CA SER A 123 8.22 -35.73 -10.19
C SER A 123 8.08 -35.33 -8.72
N TYR A 124 7.05 -34.55 -8.42
CA TYR A 124 6.71 -34.13 -7.03
C TYR A 124 6.64 -35.35 -6.06
N PRO A 125 5.99 -36.49 -6.39
CA PRO A 125 5.96 -37.65 -5.52
C PRO A 125 7.36 -38.17 -5.14
N HIS A 126 8.32 -38.20 -6.07
CA HIS A 126 9.69 -38.60 -5.79
C HIS A 126 10.35 -37.75 -4.70
N TYR A 127 10.21 -36.43 -4.77
CA TYR A 127 10.75 -35.51 -3.74
C TYR A 127 10.01 -35.63 -2.41
N LEU A 128 8.70 -35.92 -2.45
CA LEU A 128 7.91 -36.14 -1.24
C LEU A 128 8.39 -37.42 -0.52
N GLU A 129 8.61 -38.52 -1.25
CA GLU A 129 9.17 -39.76 -0.69
C GLU A 129 10.58 -39.54 -0.10
N LEU A 130 11.42 -38.75 -0.78
CA LEU A 130 12.74 -38.38 -0.26
C LEU A 130 12.63 -37.63 1.07
N VAL A 131 11.73 -36.64 1.18
CA VAL A 131 11.50 -35.90 2.43
C VAL A 131 10.94 -36.81 3.52
N GLN A 132 10.06 -37.74 3.18
CA GLN A 132 9.51 -38.72 4.13
C GLN A 132 10.59 -39.70 4.63
N SER A 133 11.53 -40.06 3.78
CA SER A 133 12.65 -40.96 4.16
C SER A 133 13.59 -40.35 5.20
N LEU A 134 13.59 -39.01 5.35
CA LEU A 134 14.38 -38.32 6.39
C LEU A 134 13.81 -38.52 7.80
N ALA A 135 12.62 -39.13 7.93
CA ALA A 135 11.99 -39.53 9.17
C ALA A 135 11.96 -38.42 10.24
N PHE A 136 11.64 -37.19 9.85
CA PHE A 136 11.52 -36.08 10.78
C PHE A 136 10.47 -36.38 11.85
N GLY A 137 10.77 -36.04 13.11
CA GLY A 137 9.85 -36.22 14.21
C GLY A 137 8.60 -35.28 14.06
N PRO A 138 7.45 -35.68 14.66
CA PRO A 138 6.18 -35.00 14.48
C PRO A 138 6.23 -33.51 14.88
N VAL A 139 7.07 -33.16 15.86
CA VAL A 139 7.26 -31.75 16.28
C VAL A 139 7.89 -30.90 15.19
N ILE A 140 8.89 -31.45 14.47
CA ILE A 140 9.56 -30.76 13.38
C ILE A 140 8.59 -30.54 12.21
N ILE A 141 7.80 -31.57 11.87
CA ILE A 141 6.79 -31.49 10.82
C ILE A 141 5.73 -30.45 11.16
N PHE A 142 5.21 -30.47 12.40
CA PHE A 142 4.25 -29.46 12.87
C PHE A 142 4.85 -28.05 12.80
N GLY A 143 6.09 -27.89 13.27
CA GLY A 143 6.79 -26.59 13.21
C GLY A 143 6.95 -26.08 11.79
N ALA A 144 7.36 -26.94 10.84
CA ALA A 144 7.50 -26.58 9.43
C ALA A 144 6.15 -26.18 8.81
N LYS A 145 5.09 -26.96 9.04
CA LYS A 145 3.72 -26.61 8.62
C LYS A 145 3.26 -25.28 9.21
N PHE A 146 3.51 -25.06 10.51
CA PHE A 146 3.14 -23.81 11.18
C PHE A 146 3.86 -22.59 10.59
N VAL A 147 5.16 -22.69 10.34
CA VAL A 147 5.97 -21.60 9.74
C VAL A 147 5.47 -21.24 8.34
N LEU A 148 4.98 -22.21 7.56
CA LEU A 148 4.39 -21.97 6.24
C LEU A 148 2.95 -21.46 6.33
N ALA A 149 2.15 -21.98 7.26
CA ALA A 149 0.76 -21.62 7.42
C ALA A 149 0.57 -20.20 7.99
N LEU A 150 1.43 -19.79 8.92
CA LEU A 150 1.29 -18.50 9.60
C LEU A 150 1.32 -17.29 8.66
N PRO A 151 2.31 -17.12 7.77
CA PRO A 151 2.29 -16.00 6.83
C PRO A 151 1.10 -16.06 5.88
N PHE A 152 0.65 -17.25 5.48
CA PHE A 152 -0.52 -17.42 4.63
C PHE A 152 -1.81 -16.98 5.33
N THR A 153 -2.09 -17.49 6.53
CA THR A 153 -3.30 -17.14 7.29
C THR A 153 -3.31 -15.68 7.71
N TYR A 154 -2.15 -15.13 8.11
CA TYR A 154 -2.03 -13.72 8.44
C TYR A 154 -2.26 -12.84 7.21
N HIS A 155 -1.66 -13.15 6.08
CA HIS A 155 -1.83 -12.38 4.84
C HIS A 155 -3.29 -12.40 4.38
N LEU A 156 -3.94 -13.56 4.45
CA LEU A 156 -5.35 -13.72 4.12
C LEU A 156 -6.25 -12.88 5.03
N CYS A 157 -6.12 -13.04 6.36
CA CYS A 157 -6.97 -12.31 7.32
C CYS A 157 -6.77 -10.80 7.25
N ASN A 158 -5.52 -10.34 7.14
CA ASN A 158 -5.25 -8.92 7.01
C ASN A 158 -5.60 -8.37 5.62
N GLY A 159 -5.57 -9.20 4.58
CA GLY A 159 -6.06 -8.87 3.25
C GLY A 159 -7.56 -8.58 3.25
N VAL A 160 -8.38 -9.42 3.90
CA VAL A 160 -9.82 -9.16 4.10
C VAL A 160 -10.03 -7.82 4.81
N ARG A 161 -9.23 -7.51 5.83
CA ARG A 161 -9.28 -6.21 6.52
C ARG A 161 -9.00 -5.04 5.57
N HIS A 162 -8.01 -5.16 4.68
CA HIS A 162 -7.72 -4.14 3.67
C HIS A 162 -8.91 -3.96 2.71
N LEU A 163 -9.56 -5.04 2.27
CA LEU A 163 -10.75 -4.97 1.42
C LEU A 163 -11.93 -4.25 2.11
N VAL A 164 -12.10 -4.44 3.43
CA VAL A 164 -13.10 -3.69 4.20
C VAL A 164 -12.79 -2.19 4.23
N TRP A 165 -11.52 -1.81 4.30
CA TRP A 165 -11.12 -0.41 4.20
C TRP A 165 -11.36 0.15 2.81
N ASP A 166 -11.14 -0.61 1.74
CA ASP A 166 -11.44 -0.18 0.36
C ASP A 166 -12.95 0.13 0.18
N LEU A 167 -13.82 -0.51 0.96
CA LEU A 167 -15.24 -0.20 1.04
C LEU A 167 -15.56 1.03 1.92
N GLY A 168 -14.58 1.67 2.51
CA GLY A 168 -14.75 2.88 3.32
C GLY A 168 -15.10 2.64 4.80
N TYR A 169 -15.02 1.42 5.31
CA TYR A 169 -15.37 1.09 6.69
C TYR A 169 -14.15 0.91 7.62
N GLY A 170 -14.32 1.26 8.91
CA GLY A 170 -13.38 0.88 9.96
C GLY A 170 -12.17 1.80 10.16
N PHE A 171 -12.24 3.08 9.76
CA PHE A 171 -11.12 4.03 9.86
C PHE A 171 -10.97 4.73 11.22
N THR A 172 -11.86 4.48 12.19
CA THR A 172 -11.66 5.04 13.53
C THR A 172 -10.48 4.36 14.22
N LEU A 173 -9.67 5.11 14.99
CA LEU A 173 -8.50 4.55 15.69
C LEU A 173 -8.88 3.35 16.55
N ARG A 174 -9.99 3.42 17.26
CA ARG A 174 -10.46 2.31 18.11
C ARG A 174 -10.72 1.04 17.29
N THR A 175 -11.48 1.14 16.22
CA THR A 175 -11.77 0.03 15.32
C THR A 175 -10.50 -0.50 14.66
N LEU A 176 -9.57 0.39 14.29
CA LEU A 176 -8.31 0.06 13.67
C LEU A 176 -7.44 -0.85 14.57
N TYR A 177 -7.35 -0.53 15.86
CA TYR A 177 -6.64 -1.37 16.83
C TYR A 177 -7.37 -2.68 17.13
N GLN A 178 -8.69 -2.63 17.34
CA GLN A 178 -9.50 -3.82 17.61
C GLN A 178 -9.42 -4.84 16.48
N THR A 179 -9.64 -4.41 15.24
CA THR A 179 -9.54 -5.28 14.06
C THR A 179 -8.09 -5.77 13.84
N GLY A 180 -7.09 -4.95 14.16
CA GLY A 180 -5.70 -5.34 14.11
C GLY A 180 -5.37 -6.52 15.04
N TYR A 181 -5.75 -6.42 16.31
CA TYR A 181 -5.55 -7.52 17.27
C TYR A 181 -6.40 -8.76 16.92
N ALA A 182 -7.62 -8.56 16.42
CA ALA A 182 -8.47 -9.67 15.97
C ALA A 182 -7.82 -10.44 14.82
N VAL A 183 -7.24 -9.75 13.81
CA VAL A 183 -6.53 -10.38 12.71
C VAL A 183 -5.36 -11.22 13.22
N VAL A 184 -4.54 -10.69 14.13
CA VAL A 184 -3.41 -11.44 14.69
C VAL A 184 -3.90 -12.69 15.43
N GLY A 185 -4.92 -12.58 16.28
CA GLY A 185 -5.46 -13.71 17.04
C GLY A 185 -6.05 -14.78 16.12
N ILE A 186 -6.90 -14.38 15.17
CA ILE A 186 -7.54 -15.32 14.23
C ILE A 186 -6.48 -16.00 13.35
N SER A 187 -5.50 -15.28 12.85
CA SER A 187 -4.45 -15.86 12.00
C SER A 187 -3.59 -16.88 12.73
N LEU A 188 -3.28 -16.66 14.00
CA LEU A 188 -2.57 -17.64 14.84
C LEU A 188 -3.39 -18.90 15.06
N ILE A 189 -4.67 -18.78 15.38
CA ILE A 189 -5.56 -19.93 15.57
C ILE A 189 -5.66 -20.75 14.28
N LEU A 190 -5.88 -20.07 13.14
CA LEU A 190 -5.96 -20.74 11.85
C LEU A 190 -4.62 -21.41 11.45
N ALA A 191 -3.48 -20.79 11.77
CA ALA A 191 -2.17 -21.39 11.50
C ALA A 191 -1.93 -22.65 12.33
N VAL A 192 -2.33 -22.66 13.61
CA VAL A 192 -2.25 -23.87 14.46
C VAL A 192 -3.14 -24.97 13.92
N ILE A 193 -4.38 -24.66 13.55
CA ILE A 193 -5.31 -25.65 12.98
C ILE A 193 -4.72 -26.22 11.68
N ALA A 194 -4.23 -25.37 10.78
CA ALA A 194 -3.64 -25.81 9.51
C ALA A 194 -2.36 -26.65 9.70
N ALA A 195 -1.58 -26.38 10.74
CA ALA A 195 -0.39 -27.15 11.05
C ALA A 195 -0.71 -28.52 11.70
N ALA A 196 -1.85 -28.62 12.39
CA ALA A 196 -2.30 -29.85 13.03
C ALA A 196 -2.96 -30.85 12.06
N LEU A 197 -3.48 -30.37 10.91
CA LEU A 197 -3.99 -31.18 9.80
C LEU A 197 -2.84 -31.81 9.02
#